data_1476c39e0f2756a11acfb0ad294e57ee
#
_entry.id   1476c39e0f2756a11acfb0ad294e57ee
#
_cell.length_a   1.000
_cell.length_b   1.000
_cell.length_c   1.000
_cell.angle_alpha   90.00
_cell.angle_beta   90.00
_cell.angle_gamma   90.00
#
_symmetry.space_group_name_H-M   'P 1'
#
loop_
_entity.id
_entity.type
_entity.pdbx_description
1 polymer ?
#
loop_
_entity_poly.entity_id
_entity_poly.type
_entity_poly.pdbx_seq_one_letter_code
_entity_poly.pdbx_strand_id
1 'polypeptide(L)'
;MAKETPKISAQTREKVGTRYSRRLRQEGRLPAVIYGHKSNPVAISVDETETISHITHVAHVMDIDVEGGSTETCLVKDLQFGYLGDNVVHVDFTRVDLDEVVTIIVKLDLRGELAAAKKANAVMVTSLNDVEISCPVRHIPEAFRVDLESFDESVSVGDIELPEHVTMVTSADSNIAHVEIKAADDDEESEGEAATGEADASAESSSED
;
A
#
# COMPACT_ATOMS: atom_id res chain seq x y z
N MET A 1 11.25 15.58 -19.73
CA MET A 1 12.66 15.36 -19.33
C MET A 1 12.77 13.91 -18.95
N ALA A 2 13.77 13.18 -19.47
CA ALA A 2 13.98 11.78 -19.03
C ALA A 2 14.35 11.83 -17.54
N LYS A 3 13.58 11.11 -16.72
CA LYS A 3 13.81 11.00 -15.29
C LYS A 3 15.08 10.16 -15.10
N GLU A 4 16.05 10.67 -14.37
CA GLU A 4 17.24 9.90 -14.01
C GLU A 4 16.83 8.75 -13.08
N THR A 5 17.08 7.52 -13.50
CA THR A 5 16.88 6.34 -12.64
C THR A 5 17.91 6.35 -11.51
N PRO A 6 17.49 6.20 -10.25
CA PRO A 6 18.42 6.13 -9.14
C PRO A 6 19.30 4.87 -9.27
N LYS A 7 20.58 4.99 -8.90
CA LYS A 7 21.55 3.89 -8.95
C LYS A 7 21.81 3.41 -7.53
N ILE A 8 21.74 2.10 -7.34
CA ILE A 8 21.98 1.44 -6.05
C ILE A 8 23.08 0.40 -6.21
N SER A 9 24.05 0.41 -5.31
CA SER A 9 25.09 -0.61 -5.26
C SER A 9 24.61 -1.88 -4.55
N ALA A 10 24.85 -3.04 -5.16
CA ALA A 10 24.42 -4.32 -4.64
C ALA A 10 25.60 -5.31 -4.56
N GLN A 11 25.61 -6.13 -3.52
CA GLN A 11 26.57 -7.22 -3.37
C GLN A 11 25.86 -8.56 -3.55
N THR A 12 26.48 -9.48 -4.30
CA THR A 12 25.97 -10.83 -4.48
C THR A 12 26.08 -11.63 -3.18
N ARG A 13 25.01 -12.36 -2.83
CA ARG A 13 24.98 -13.23 -1.65
C ARG A 13 25.16 -14.70 -2.04
N GLU A 14 26.20 -15.32 -1.52
CA GLU A 14 26.39 -16.77 -1.64
C GLU A 14 25.56 -17.55 -0.61
N LYS A 15 25.40 -16.94 0.59
CA LYS A 15 24.70 -17.58 1.71
C LYS A 15 23.30 -17.03 1.83
N VAL A 16 22.32 -17.91 1.68
CA VAL A 16 20.89 -17.61 1.81
C VAL A 16 20.32 -18.26 3.08
N GLY A 17 19.13 -17.79 3.50
CA GLY A 17 18.38 -18.33 4.63
C GLY A 17 18.24 -17.34 5.79
N THR A 18 17.30 -17.67 6.70
CA THR A 18 16.81 -16.76 7.75
C THR A 18 17.92 -16.20 8.66
N ARG A 19 18.88 -17.04 9.06
CA ARG A 19 19.97 -16.63 9.95
C ARG A 19 20.86 -15.57 9.31
N TYR A 20 21.20 -15.77 8.03
CA TYR A 20 22.07 -14.84 7.29
C TYR A 20 21.35 -13.54 6.95
N SER A 21 20.08 -13.61 6.52
CA SER A 21 19.27 -12.43 6.25
C SER A 21 19.06 -11.57 7.51
N ARG A 22 18.88 -12.20 8.69
CA ARG A 22 18.77 -11.47 9.96
C ARG A 22 20.06 -10.74 10.32
N ARG A 23 21.24 -11.34 10.07
CA ARG A 23 22.53 -10.69 10.30
C ARG A 23 22.73 -9.50 9.37
N LEU A 24 22.43 -9.65 8.07
CA LEU A 24 22.54 -8.55 7.11
C LEU A 24 21.71 -7.34 7.53
N ARG A 25 20.46 -7.55 7.98
CA ARG A 25 19.63 -6.45 8.48
C ARG A 25 20.18 -5.79 9.73
N GLN A 26 20.85 -6.54 10.61
CA GLN A 26 21.56 -5.96 11.77
C GLN A 26 22.77 -5.11 11.37
N GLU A 27 23.34 -5.38 10.20
CA GLU A 27 24.46 -4.63 9.59
C GLU A 27 23.96 -3.45 8.71
N GLY A 28 22.62 -3.16 8.71
CA GLY A 28 22.03 -2.10 7.89
C GLY A 28 21.92 -2.45 6.40
N ARG A 29 21.96 -3.75 6.06
CA ARG A 29 21.82 -4.20 4.68
C ARG A 29 20.52 -4.98 4.48
N LEU A 30 19.82 -4.66 3.40
CA LEU A 30 18.56 -5.28 3.05
C LEU A 30 18.78 -6.46 2.10
N PRO A 31 18.31 -7.67 2.42
CA PRO A 31 18.32 -8.78 1.50
C PRO A 31 17.32 -8.56 0.38
N ALA A 32 17.73 -8.83 -0.86
CA ALA A 32 16.90 -8.72 -2.04
C ALA A 32 17.19 -9.85 -3.05
N VAL A 33 16.31 -9.98 -4.04
CA VAL A 33 16.45 -10.93 -5.16
C VAL A 33 16.13 -10.21 -6.45
N ILE A 34 16.98 -10.40 -7.47
CA ILE A 34 16.72 -9.94 -8.82
C ILE A 34 16.33 -11.16 -9.67
N TYR A 35 15.18 -11.11 -10.35
CA TYR A 35 14.71 -12.15 -11.26
C TYR A 35 14.11 -11.55 -12.53
N GLY A 36 13.74 -12.39 -13.51
CA GLY A 36 13.13 -11.97 -14.76
C GLY A 36 14.04 -12.14 -15.97
N HIS A 37 13.51 -11.84 -17.19
CA HIS A 37 14.19 -11.92 -18.48
C HIS A 37 14.86 -13.28 -18.75
N LYS A 38 14.24 -14.40 -18.34
CA LYS A 38 14.74 -15.76 -18.52
C LYS A 38 16.16 -16.01 -18.00
N SER A 39 16.71 -15.08 -17.20
CA SER A 39 17.98 -15.21 -16.52
C SER A 39 17.80 -15.83 -15.14
N ASN A 40 18.86 -16.47 -14.63
CA ASN A 40 18.80 -17.05 -13.30
C ASN A 40 18.56 -15.97 -12.24
N PRO A 41 17.74 -16.25 -11.21
CA PRO A 41 17.60 -15.35 -10.07
C PRO A 41 18.93 -15.14 -9.36
N VAL A 42 19.22 -13.90 -9.02
CA VAL A 42 20.44 -13.50 -8.30
C VAL A 42 20.05 -12.99 -6.92
N ALA A 43 20.55 -13.62 -5.87
CA ALA A 43 20.38 -13.14 -4.51
C ALA A 43 21.40 -12.06 -4.22
N ILE A 44 20.93 -10.87 -3.82
CA ILE A 44 21.75 -9.70 -3.55
C ILE A 44 21.48 -9.12 -2.16
N SER A 45 22.33 -8.24 -1.72
CA SER A 45 22.11 -7.36 -0.57
C SER A 45 22.42 -5.93 -0.97
N VAL A 46 21.53 -5.02 -0.62
CA VAL A 46 21.58 -3.59 -0.89
C VAL A 46 21.68 -2.80 0.42
N ASP A 47 22.05 -1.54 0.37
CA ASP A 47 21.99 -0.66 1.53
C ASP A 47 20.53 -0.39 1.90
N GLU A 48 20.18 -0.58 3.17
CA GLU A 48 18.80 -0.44 3.66
C GLU A 48 18.33 1.02 3.57
N THR A 49 19.14 1.95 4.05
CA THR A 49 18.77 3.37 4.15
C THR A 49 18.58 4.00 2.77
N GLU A 50 19.54 3.75 1.87
CA GLU A 50 19.51 4.26 0.50
C GLU A 50 18.31 3.69 -0.27
N THR A 51 18.10 2.37 -0.21
CA THR A 51 17.02 1.69 -0.92
C THR A 51 15.65 2.15 -0.42
N ILE A 52 15.44 2.21 0.90
CA ILE A 52 14.17 2.66 1.47
C ILE A 52 13.91 4.13 1.11
N SER A 53 14.93 5.00 1.13
CA SER A 53 14.79 6.39 0.73
C SER A 53 14.27 6.50 -0.70
N HIS A 54 14.85 5.77 -1.65
CA HIS A 54 14.40 5.78 -3.04
C HIS A 54 12.98 5.24 -3.21
N ILE A 55 12.62 4.16 -2.52
CA ILE A 55 11.26 3.59 -2.54
C ILE A 55 10.25 4.57 -1.94
N THR A 56 10.61 5.25 -0.85
CA THR A 56 9.73 6.25 -0.21
C THR A 56 9.49 7.45 -1.13
N HIS A 57 10.49 7.85 -1.91
CA HIS A 57 10.38 8.88 -2.94
C HIS A 57 9.76 8.36 -4.26
N VAL A 58 9.08 7.21 -4.17
CA VAL A 58 8.28 6.62 -5.27
C VAL A 58 9.11 6.30 -6.52
N ALA A 59 10.36 5.94 -6.34
CA ALA A 59 11.16 5.40 -7.43
C ALA A 59 10.80 3.92 -7.64
N HIS A 60 9.92 3.64 -8.62
CA HIS A 60 9.55 2.27 -8.96
C HIS A 60 10.64 1.54 -9.73
N VAL A 61 11.45 2.26 -10.50
CA VAL A 61 12.54 1.73 -11.33
C VAL A 61 13.88 2.21 -10.82
N MET A 62 14.84 1.32 -10.72
CA MET A 62 16.18 1.56 -10.21
C MET A 62 17.23 0.83 -11.04
N ASP A 63 18.40 1.44 -11.22
CA ASP A 63 19.57 0.79 -11.80
C ASP A 63 20.39 0.16 -10.68
N ILE A 64 20.46 -1.17 -10.66
CA ILE A 64 21.20 -1.92 -9.66
C ILE A 64 22.56 -2.29 -10.20
N ASP A 65 23.62 -1.76 -9.57
CA ASP A 65 24.99 -2.10 -9.89
C ASP A 65 25.45 -3.26 -9.00
N VAL A 66 25.49 -4.46 -9.58
CA VAL A 66 25.88 -5.68 -8.86
C VAL A 66 27.38 -5.80 -8.86
N GLU A 67 27.99 -5.86 -7.68
CA GLU A 67 29.45 -6.00 -7.50
C GLU A 67 29.98 -7.23 -8.28
N GLY A 68 30.86 -6.99 -9.25
CA GLY A 68 31.41 -8.03 -10.15
C GLY A 68 30.51 -8.42 -11.32
N GLY A 69 29.37 -7.73 -11.53
CA GLY A 69 28.44 -7.94 -12.62
C GLY A 69 28.24 -6.71 -13.50
N SER A 70 27.10 -6.67 -14.17
CA SER A 70 26.62 -5.53 -14.96
C SER A 70 25.58 -4.73 -14.18
N THR A 71 25.42 -3.46 -14.52
CA THR A 71 24.27 -2.66 -14.07
C THR A 71 23.03 -3.18 -14.73
N GLU A 72 22.01 -3.50 -13.95
CA GLU A 72 20.73 -4.03 -14.42
C GLU A 72 19.60 -3.05 -14.04
N THR A 73 18.76 -2.69 -15.00
CA THR A 73 17.56 -1.90 -14.75
C THR A 73 16.46 -2.80 -14.20
N CYS A 74 16.01 -2.49 -12.99
CA CYS A 74 15.07 -3.31 -12.25
C CYS A 74 13.87 -2.50 -11.77
N LEU A 75 12.70 -3.15 -11.78
CA LEU A 75 11.47 -2.66 -11.17
C LEU A 75 11.33 -3.26 -9.77
N VAL A 76 10.94 -2.46 -8.80
CA VAL A 76 10.51 -2.94 -7.48
C VAL A 76 9.17 -3.63 -7.64
N LYS A 77 9.15 -4.96 -7.51
CA LYS A 77 7.93 -5.76 -7.72
C LYS A 77 7.15 -5.96 -6.42
N ASP A 78 7.86 -6.25 -5.32
CA ASP A 78 7.24 -6.51 -4.03
C ASP A 78 8.15 -6.08 -2.88
N LEU A 79 7.51 -5.69 -1.77
CA LEU A 79 8.15 -5.29 -0.52
C LEU A 79 7.59 -6.11 0.63
N GLN A 80 8.45 -6.87 1.28
CA GLN A 80 8.04 -7.59 2.49
C GLN A 80 8.32 -6.76 3.72
N PHE A 81 7.30 -6.57 4.53
CA PHE A 81 7.39 -5.84 5.79
C PHE A 81 7.54 -6.80 6.98
N GLY A 82 8.10 -6.29 8.05
CA GLY A 82 8.17 -6.98 9.34
C GLY A 82 6.78 -7.18 9.97
N TYR A 83 6.75 -7.91 11.08
CA TYR A 83 5.50 -8.24 11.78
C TYR A 83 4.68 -7.01 12.20
N LEU A 84 5.34 -5.93 12.57
CA LEU A 84 4.69 -4.67 12.96
C LEU A 84 4.42 -3.73 11.77
N GLY A 85 4.90 -4.07 10.56
CA GLY A 85 4.76 -3.26 9.38
C GLY A 85 5.65 -2.01 9.32
N ASP A 86 6.53 -1.83 10.29
CA ASP A 86 7.38 -0.64 10.47
C ASP A 86 8.71 -0.70 9.70
N ASN A 87 9.18 -1.89 9.37
CA ASN A 87 10.45 -2.09 8.68
C ASN A 87 10.32 -2.99 7.45
N VAL A 88 11.08 -2.69 6.41
CA VAL A 88 11.21 -3.54 5.23
C VAL A 88 12.16 -4.69 5.54
N VAL A 89 11.76 -5.92 5.23
CA VAL A 89 12.50 -7.15 5.53
C VAL A 89 13.15 -7.73 4.28
N HIS A 90 12.52 -7.55 3.12
CA HIS A 90 12.98 -8.05 1.83
C HIS A 90 12.45 -7.21 0.70
N VAL A 91 13.21 -7.11 -0.40
CA VAL A 91 12.78 -6.45 -1.63
C VAL A 91 12.94 -7.42 -2.80
N ASP A 92 11.91 -7.50 -3.61
CA ASP A 92 11.89 -8.28 -4.83
C ASP A 92 12.03 -7.34 -6.03
N PHE A 93 13.09 -7.53 -6.80
CA PHE A 93 13.37 -6.80 -8.03
C PHE A 93 13.12 -7.65 -9.25
N THR A 94 12.42 -7.11 -10.22
CA THR A 94 12.24 -7.74 -11.53
C THR A 94 13.03 -6.97 -12.58
N ARG A 95 13.85 -7.68 -13.37
CA ARG A 95 14.49 -7.08 -14.55
C ARG A 95 13.43 -6.63 -15.53
N VAL A 96 13.56 -5.44 -16.06
CA VAL A 96 12.61 -4.88 -17.01
C VAL A 96 13.32 -4.14 -18.12
N ASP A 97 12.73 -4.18 -19.30
CA ASP A 97 13.10 -3.30 -20.41
C ASP A 97 12.27 -2.03 -20.33
N LEU A 98 12.84 -0.90 -20.76
CA LEU A 98 12.16 0.40 -20.67
C LEU A 98 10.88 0.47 -21.52
N ASP A 99 10.77 -0.33 -22.56
CA ASP A 99 9.60 -0.37 -23.46
C ASP A 99 8.59 -1.48 -23.12
N GLU A 100 8.90 -2.28 -22.08
CA GLU A 100 8.01 -3.34 -21.61
C GLU A 100 6.80 -2.75 -20.87
N VAL A 101 5.62 -3.33 -21.13
CA VAL A 101 4.39 -2.97 -20.41
C VAL A 101 4.33 -3.77 -19.13
N VAL A 102 4.28 -3.07 -18.01
CA VAL A 102 4.24 -3.67 -16.67
C VAL A 102 2.99 -3.24 -15.92
N THR A 103 2.53 -4.11 -15.04
CA THR A 103 1.44 -3.81 -14.12
C THR A 103 2.04 -3.50 -12.75
N ILE A 104 1.72 -2.33 -12.24
CA ILE A 104 2.24 -1.81 -10.97
C ILE A 104 1.15 -1.15 -10.14
N ILE A 105 1.41 -1.05 -8.85
CA ILE A 105 0.57 -0.34 -7.88
C ILE A 105 1.14 1.06 -7.68
N VAL A 106 0.32 2.08 -7.89
CA VAL A 106 0.71 3.49 -7.73
C VAL A 106 -0.15 4.15 -6.65
N LYS A 107 0.48 4.96 -5.82
CA LYS A 107 -0.19 5.68 -4.72
C LYS A 107 -1.05 6.81 -5.24
N LEU A 108 -2.16 7.06 -4.52
CA LEU A 108 -3.02 8.23 -4.69
C LEU A 108 -2.62 9.32 -3.71
N ASP A 109 -2.35 10.52 -4.23
CA ASP A 109 -2.11 11.75 -3.44
C ASP A 109 -3.44 12.53 -3.39
N LEU A 110 -4.25 12.24 -2.36
CA LEU A 110 -5.55 12.86 -2.15
C LEU A 110 -5.35 14.23 -1.52
N ARG A 111 -5.87 15.28 -2.17
CA ARG A 111 -5.74 16.66 -1.69
C ARG A 111 -7.10 17.27 -1.43
N GLY A 112 -7.18 18.02 -0.33
CA GLY A 112 -8.42 18.67 0.09
C GLY A 112 -9.39 17.71 0.79
N GLU A 113 -10.63 18.15 0.92
CA GLU A 113 -11.73 17.42 1.54
C GLU A 113 -12.97 17.50 0.64
N LEU A 114 -13.77 16.44 0.61
CA LEU A 114 -15.04 16.41 -0.10
C LEU A 114 -15.98 17.50 0.45
N ALA A 115 -16.74 18.16 -0.43
CA ALA A 115 -17.62 19.24 -0.04
C ALA A 115 -18.68 18.79 1.01
N ALA A 116 -19.15 17.56 0.92
CA ALA A 116 -20.07 16.97 1.89
C ALA A 116 -19.42 16.70 3.26
N ALA A 117 -18.11 16.47 3.34
CA ALA A 117 -17.40 16.23 4.59
C ALA A 117 -17.37 17.46 5.52
N LYS A 118 -17.60 18.68 4.96
CA LYS A 118 -17.71 19.93 5.72
C LYS A 118 -19.01 20.08 6.49
N LYS A 119 -20.00 19.18 6.28
CA LYS A 119 -21.27 19.17 7.00
C LYS A 119 -21.11 18.59 8.40
N ALA A 120 -21.96 19.02 9.33
CA ALA A 120 -22.00 18.47 10.68
C ALA A 120 -22.30 16.96 10.65
N ASN A 121 -21.61 16.17 11.44
CA ASN A 121 -21.72 14.71 11.56
C ASN A 121 -21.28 13.91 10.30
N ALA A 122 -20.60 14.55 9.34
CA ALA A 122 -20.04 13.88 8.18
C ALA A 122 -18.59 13.44 8.44
N VAL A 123 -18.24 12.22 8.06
CA VAL A 123 -16.88 11.67 8.15
C VAL A 123 -16.47 11.21 6.76
N MET A 124 -15.30 11.67 6.32
CA MET A 124 -14.71 11.18 5.07
C MET A 124 -14.02 9.83 5.34
N VAL A 125 -14.41 8.83 4.58
CA VAL A 125 -13.80 7.50 4.61
C VAL A 125 -13.03 7.28 3.32
N THR A 126 -11.74 6.99 3.44
CA THR A 126 -10.89 6.62 2.30
C THR A 126 -10.87 5.10 2.19
N SER A 127 -11.35 4.57 1.08
CA SER A 127 -11.42 3.13 0.83
C SER A 127 -10.20 2.61 0.08
N LEU A 128 -9.59 3.42 -0.79
CA LEU A 128 -8.42 3.07 -1.59
C LEU A 128 -7.35 4.16 -1.46
N ASN A 129 -6.12 3.74 -1.17
CA ASN A 129 -4.93 4.62 -1.12
C ASN A 129 -4.01 4.42 -2.32
N ASP A 130 -4.24 3.36 -3.08
CA ASP A 130 -3.44 2.97 -4.23
C ASP A 130 -4.31 2.38 -5.33
N VAL A 131 -3.80 2.38 -6.55
CA VAL A 131 -4.48 1.83 -7.74
C VAL A 131 -3.50 1.04 -8.58
N GLU A 132 -4.01 -0.03 -9.19
CA GLU A 132 -3.25 -0.86 -10.10
C GLU A 132 -3.38 -0.34 -11.54
N ILE A 133 -2.24 -0.08 -12.17
CA ILE A 133 -2.15 0.42 -13.53
C ILE A 133 -1.24 -0.44 -14.40
N SER A 134 -1.48 -0.41 -15.70
CA SER A 134 -0.63 -1.01 -16.71
C SER A 134 -0.06 0.09 -17.61
N CYS A 135 1.26 0.19 -17.67
CA CYS A 135 1.96 1.19 -18.49
C CYS A 135 3.36 0.72 -18.90
N PRO A 136 3.95 1.30 -19.96
CA PRO A 136 5.37 1.10 -20.27
C PRO A 136 6.25 1.65 -19.15
N VAL A 137 7.36 0.97 -18.87
CA VAL A 137 8.29 1.33 -17.77
C VAL A 137 8.73 2.79 -17.83
N ARG A 138 8.91 3.35 -19.03
CA ARG A 138 9.27 4.78 -19.23
C ARG A 138 8.23 5.77 -18.73
N HIS A 139 6.96 5.38 -18.68
CA HIS A 139 5.83 6.27 -18.41
C HIS A 139 5.18 6.00 -17.05
N ILE A 140 5.91 5.36 -16.15
CA ILE A 140 5.43 5.12 -14.79
C ILE A 140 5.28 6.46 -14.05
N PRO A 141 4.06 6.85 -13.63
CA PRO A 141 3.83 8.03 -12.82
C PRO A 141 4.30 7.80 -11.39
N GLU A 142 4.70 8.85 -10.70
CA GLU A 142 5.07 8.76 -9.27
C GLU A 142 3.85 8.56 -8.38
N ALA A 143 2.84 9.38 -8.59
CA ALA A 143 1.58 9.33 -7.86
C ALA A 143 0.49 9.99 -8.71
N PHE A 144 -0.75 9.59 -8.51
CA PHE A 144 -1.90 10.29 -9.07
C PHE A 144 -2.41 11.32 -8.06
N ARG A 145 -2.47 12.57 -8.49
CA ARG A 145 -3.04 13.65 -7.68
C ARG A 145 -4.53 13.74 -7.95
N VAL A 146 -5.32 13.67 -6.89
CA VAL A 146 -6.77 13.78 -6.95
C VAL A 146 -7.21 14.91 -6.02
N ASP A 147 -7.80 15.95 -6.60
CA ASP A 147 -8.32 17.10 -5.86
C ASP A 147 -9.75 16.81 -5.43
N LEU A 148 -9.94 16.45 -4.15
CA LEU A 148 -11.23 16.09 -3.57
C LEU A 148 -12.21 17.27 -3.51
N GLU A 149 -11.73 18.49 -3.52
CA GLU A 149 -12.58 19.70 -3.48
C GLU A 149 -13.50 19.84 -4.70
N SER A 150 -13.16 19.16 -5.81
CA SER A 150 -13.95 19.17 -7.04
C SER A 150 -15.17 18.24 -6.98
N PHE A 151 -15.28 17.42 -5.93
CA PHE A 151 -16.30 16.40 -5.78
C PHE A 151 -17.16 16.63 -4.54
N ASP A 152 -18.46 16.26 -4.62
CA ASP A 152 -19.40 16.51 -3.54
C ASP A 152 -19.39 15.41 -2.48
N GLU A 153 -19.76 14.17 -2.84
CA GLU A 153 -20.05 13.08 -1.89
C GLU A 153 -19.07 11.90 -2.01
N SER A 154 -18.61 11.57 -3.21
CA SER A 154 -17.74 10.44 -3.47
C SER A 154 -16.85 10.68 -4.68
N VAL A 155 -15.71 10.00 -4.71
CA VAL A 155 -14.77 9.97 -5.84
C VAL A 155 -14.49 8.52 -6.19
N SER A 156 -14.61 8.19 -7.47
CA SER A 156 -14.33 6.88 -8.01
C SER A 156 -13.02 6.86 -8.78
N VAL A 157 -12.48 5.65 -9.03
CA VAL A 157 -11.27 5.44 -9.82
C VAL A 157 -11.40 5.99 -11.25
N GLY A 158 -12.64 5.99 -11.80
CA GLY A 158 -12.94 6.52 -13.13
C GLY A 158 -12.78 8.04 -13.26
N ASP A 159 -12.77 8.76 -12.14
CA ASP A 159 -12.65 10.23 -12.12
C ASP A 159 -11.20 10.72 -12.15
N ILE A 160 -10.22 9.79 -12.10
CA ILE A 160 -8.79 10.13 -12.15
C ILE A 160 -8.38 10.49 -13.57
N GLU A 161 -7.70 11.62 -13.72
CA GLU A 161 -7.06 12.00 -14.99
C GLU A 161 -5.84 11.11 -15.25
N LEU A 162 -5.93 10.26 -16.29
CA LEU A 162 -4.86 9.37 -16.68
C LEU A 162 -3.92 10.06 -17.70
N PRO A 163 -2.60 9.98 -17.52
CA PRO A 163 -1.65 10.41 -18.54
C PRO A 163 -1.68 9.48 -19.76
N GLU A 164 -1.12 9.96 -20.88
CA GLU A 164 -0.98 9.16 -22.10
C GLU A 164 -0.20 7.87 -21.83
N HIS A 165 -0.61 6.77 -22.45
CA HIS A 165 -0.01 5.43 -22.33
C HIS A 165 -0.20 4.68 -21.01
N VAL A 166 -1.05 5.17 -20.12
CA VAL A 166 -1.42 4.50 -18.88
C VAL A 166 -2.82 3.91 -19.00
N THR A 167 -2.99 2.65 -18.65
CA THR A 167 -4.29 1.98 -18.60
C THR A 167 -4.59 1.57 -17.16
N MET A 168 -5.78 1.89 -16.67
CA MET A 168 -6.23 1.47 -15.35
C MET A 168 -6.59 -0.02 -15.40
N VAL A 169 -6.08 -0.79 -14.43
CA VAL A 169 -6.44 -2.21 -14.23
C VAL A 169 -7.52 -2.33 -13.15
N THR A 170 -7.44 -1.48 -12.12
CA THR A 170 -8.48 -1.37 -11.08
C THR A 170 -9.81 -0.95 -11.71
N SER A 171 -10.91 -1.53 -11.23
CA SER A 171 -12.27 -1.20 -11.74
C SER A 171 -12.57 0.29 -11.58
N ALA A 172 -13.08 0.90 -12.66
CA ALA A 172 -13.45 2.32 -12.67
C ALA A 172 -14.57 2.66 -11.66
N ASP A 173 -15.41 1.68 -11.32
CA ASP A 173 -16.52 1.83 -10.37
C ASP A 173 -16.09 1.77 -8.89
N SER A 174 -14.79 1.46 -8.63
CA SER A 174 -14.28 1.39 -7.25
C SER A 174 -14.20 2.79 -6.64
N ASN A 175 -14.77 2.94 -5.45
CA ASN A 175 -14.72 4.21 -4.72
C ASN A 175 -13.34 4.40 -4.07
N ILE A 176 -12.75 5.57 -4.26
CA ILE A 176 -11.50 6.01 -3.63
C ILE A 176 -11.81 6.59 -2.25
N ALA A 177 -12.72 7.55 -2.22
CA ALA A 177 -13.18 8.19 -1.00
C ALA A 177 -14.66 8.50 -1.08
N HIS A 178 -15.34 8.40 0.05
CA HIS A 178 -16.75 8.77 0.18
C HIS A 178 -17.03 9.37 1.56
N VAL A 179 -18.16 10.04 1.67
CA VAL A 179 -18.59 10.66 2.92
C VAL A 179 -19.69 9.80 3.56
N GLU A 180 -19.45 9.39 4.80
CA GLU A 180 -20.47 8.76 5.65
C GLU A 180 -21.02 9.79 6.63
N ILE A 181 -22.34 9.88 6.72
CA ILE A 181 -23.01 10.70 7.71
C ILE A 181 -23.29 9.81 8.92
N LYS A 182 -22.64 10.06 10.05
CA LYS A 182 -23.04 9.43 11.31
C LYS A 182 -24.40 9.94 11.70
N ALA A 183 -25.40 9.04 11.73
CA ALA A 183 -26.65 9.33 12.41
C ALA A 183 -26.31 9.69 13.86
N ALA A 184 -26.79 10.84 14.34
CA ALA A 184 -26.73 11.14 15.74
C ALA A 184 -27.50 10.03 16.48
N ASP A 185 -26.85 9.31 17.38
CA ASP A 185 -27.56 8.51 18.38
C ASP A 185 -28.39 9.51 19.19
N ASP A 186 -29.68 9.58 18.88
CA ASP A 186 -30.67 10.14 19.78
C ASP A 186 -30.79 9.17 20.97
N ASP A 187 -29.94 9.38 21.97
CA ASP A 187 -30.21 8.94 23.33
C ASP A 187 -31.38 9.76 23.87
N GLU A 188 -32.60 9.45 23.44
CA GLU A 188 -33.79 9.76 24.20
C GLU A 188 -33.82 8.83 25.43
N GLU A 189 -33.31 9.34 26.55
CA GLU A 189 -33.69 8.91 27.88
C GLU A 189 -35.23 8.95 27.97
N SER A 190 -35.86 7.80 27.80
CA SER A 190 -37.21 7.63 28.31
C SER A 190 -37.13 7.20 29.76
N GLU A 191 -37.06 8.19 30.67
CA GLU A 191 -37.57 8.02 32.03
C GLU A 191 -39.08 7.71 31.94
N GLY A 192 -39.48 6.55 32.37
CA GLY A 192 -40.85 6.08 32.41
C GLY A 192 -41.04 5.04 33.49
N GLU A 193 -41.07 5.49 34.72
CA GLU A 193 -42.09 5.24 35.75
C GLU A 193 -42.33 3.79 36.23
N ALA A 194 -42.11 3.69 37.50
CA ALA A 194 -42.39 2.60 38.40
C ALA A 194 -43.82 2.12 38.37
N ALA A 195 -44.07 0.83 38.45
CA ALA A 195 -45.20 0.23 39.16
C ALA A 195 -44.88 -1.22 39.61
N THR A 196 -44.66 -1.34 40.85
CA THR A 196 -44.99 -2.36 41.83
C THR A 196 -45.83 -3.54 41.38
N GLY A 197 -45.44 -4.75 41.76
CA GLY A 197 -46.26 -5.94 41.69
C GLY A 197 -45.54 -7.16 42.28
N GLU A 198 -45.84 -7.44 43.50
CA GLU A 198 -45.48 -8.46 44.46
C GLU A 198 -45.62 -9.91 43.98
N ALA A 199 -44.73 -10.74 44.60
CA ALA A 199 -45.00 -12.08 45.16
C ALA A 199 -45.24 -13.26 44.15
N ASP A 200 -44.61 -14.36 44.24
CA ASP A 200 -44.65 -15.43 45.25
C ASP A 200 -43.82 -16.66 44.79
N ALA A 201 -43.12 -17.08 45.72
CA ALA A 201 -42.69 -18.42 46.14
C ALA A 201 -42.65 -19.64 45.21
N SER A 202 -41.68 -20.41 45.55
CA SER A 202 -41.50 -21.87 45.68
C SER A 202 -40.74 -22.54 44.56
N ALA A 203 -39.57 -22.99 44.87
CA ALA A 203 -39.20 -24.21 45.55
C ALA A 203 -38.82 -25.36 44.63
N GLU A 204 -37.65 -25.84 44.92
CA GLU A 204 -37.19 -27.28 44.92
C GLU A 204 -36.98 -27.93 43.55
N SER A 205 -35.91 -28.53 43.31
CA SER A 205 -35.01 -29.48 43.91
C SER A 205 -34.33 -30.30 42.83
N SER A 206 -33.06 -30.55 43.11
CA SER A 206 -32.41 -31.88 42.95
C SER A 206 -32.17 -32.44 41.55
N SER A 207 -30.96 -32.67 41.28
CA SER A 207 -30.06 -33.80 41.39
C SER A 207 -29.59 -34.37 40.08
N GLU A 208 -28.28 -34.53 40.08
CA GLU A 208 -27.51 -35.68 39.63
C GLU A 208 -27.81 -36.28 38.24
N ASP A 209 -26.85 -36.28 37.32
CA ASP A 209 -25.83 -37.31 37.20
C ASP A 209 -24.70 -36.81 36.25
#